data_7525305840d8fc87cd3632c23074fff0
#
_entry.id   7525305840d8fc87cd3632c23074fff0
#
_cell.length_a   1.000
_cell.length_b   1.000
_cell.length_c   1.000
_cell.angle_alpha   90.00
_cell.angle_beta   90.00
_cell.angle_gamma   90.00
#
_symmetry.space_group_name_H-M   'P 1'
#
loop_
_entity.id
_entity.type
_entity.pdbx_description
1 polymer ?
#
loop_
_entity_poly.entity_id
_entity_poly.type
_entity_poly.pdbx_seq_one_letter_code
_entity_poly.pdbx_strand_id
1 'polypeptide(L)'
;MKYVVKKTAMYGSSIYGPYGSYQEALDASKELEKNTYSESFFTVEQVEEENKPTYKVWIDDNFHFMDESERVFHGEFSTPTQAIVACQKIVDANIESITEQETDPDKAYESYVCFGDDPWIEGLDFSAFEYAKIKIQEVLKG
;
A
#
# COMPACT_ATOMS: atom_id res chain seq x y z
N MET A 1 -1.24 20.07 3.15
CA MET A 1 -2.37 20.60 3.95
C MET A 1 -3.59 20.69 3.07
N LYS A 2 -4.72 20.24 3.59
CA LYS A 2 -5.99 20.33 2.89
C LYS A 2 -6.97 21.19 3.68
N TYR A 3 -7.90 21.77 2.98
CA TYR A 3 -8.91 22.64 3.56
C TYR A 3 -10.29 22.10 3.23
N VAL A 4 -11.21 22.23 4.16
CA VAL A 4 -12.59 21.87 3.97
C VAL A 4 -13.47 23.06 4.29
N VAL A 5 -14.67 23.11 3.66
CA VAL A 5 -15.71 24.09 4.00
C VAL A 5 -16.72 23.37 4.86
N LYS A 6 -16.94 23.87 6.06
CA LYS A 6 -17.93 23.34 6.99
C LYS A 6 -19.17 24.24 6.97
N LYS A 7 -20.30 23.65 6.61
CA LYS A 7 -21.60 24.29 6.71
C LYS A 7 -22.25 23.90 8.03
N THR A 8 -22.56 24.86 8.86
CA THR A 8 -23.29 24.64 10.11
C THR A 8 -24.69 25.22 9.97
N ALA A 9 -25.71 24.39 10.11
CA ALA A 9 -27.10 24.76 10.06
C ALA A 9 -27.81 24.31 11.34
N MET A 10 -29.02 24.86 11.58
CA MET A 10 -29.80 24.56 12.79
C MET A 10 -30.08 23.07 12.99
N TYR A 11 -30.19 22.30 11.92
CA TYR A 11 -30.55 20.87 11.96
C TYR A 11 -29.42 19.91 11.53
N GLY A 12 -28.21 20.41 11.39
CA GLY A 12 -27.09 19.54 11.02
C GLY A 12 -25.89 20.30 10.46
N SER A 13 -24.85 19.58 10.17
CA SER A 13 -23.64 20.11 9.54
C SER A 13 -23.26 19.27 8.32
N SER A 14 -22.68 19.93 7.33
CA SER A 14 -22.16 19.28 6.12
C SER A 14 -20.73 19.73 5.89
N ILE A 15 -19.93 18.85 5.30
CA ILE A 15 -18.54 19.14 4.97
C ILE A 15 -18.36 19.00 3.47
N TYR A 16 -17.74 20.01 2.86
CA TYR A 16 -17.42 20.04 1.42
C TYR A 16 -15.93 20.06 1.22
N GLY A 17 -15.45 19.40 0.21
CA GLY A 17 -14.03 19.30 -0.11
C GLY A 17 -13.55 17.86 -0.08
N PRO A 18 -12.25 17.63 0.06
CA PRO A 18 -11.19 18.60 0.40
C PRO A 18 -10.75 19.49 -0.77
N TYR A 19 -10.21 20.64 -0.43
CA TYR A 19 -9.65 21.61 -1.39
C TYR A 19 -8.13 21.72 -1.19
N GLY A 20 -7.42 21.94 -2.28
CA GLY A 20 -5.95 21.97 -2.27
C GLY A 20 -5.32 23.23 -1.67
N SER A 21 -6.07 24.35 -1.63
CA SER A 21 -5.59 25.61 -1.08
C SER A 21 -6.69 26.31 -0.30
N TYR A 22 -6.26 27.23 0.59
CA TYR A 22 -7.18 28.05 1.36
C TYR A 22 -8.06 28.90 0.45
N GLN A 23 -7.47 29.47 -0.62
CA GLN A 23 -8.21 30.32 -1.55
C GLN A 23 -9.32 29.54 -2.29
N GLU A 24 -9.03 28.33 -2.72
CA GLU A 24 -10.03 27.43 -3.34
C GLU A 24 -11.19 27.15 -2.40
N ALA A 25 -10.89 26.84 -1.14
CA ALA A 25 -11.90 26.59 -0.13
C ALA A 25 -12.72 27.84 0.16
N LEU A 26 -12.09 29.02 0.22
CA LEU A 26 -12.76 30.29 0.44
C LEU A 26 -13.70 30.63 -0.71
N ASP A 27 -13.26 30.46 -1.96
CA ASP A 27 -14.09 30.70 -3.15
C ASP A 27 -15.29 29.76 -3.18
N ALA A 28 -15.09 28.49 -2.83
CA ALA A 28 -16.17 27.51 -2.73
C ALA A 28 -17.18 27.89 -1.65
N SER A 29 -16.73 28.39 -0.50
CA SER A 29 -17.62 28.83 0.57
C SER A 29 -18.49 30.00 0.14
N LYS A 30 -17.95 30.95 -0.62
CA LYS A 30 -18.70 32.10 -1.15
C LYS A 30 -19.75 31.66 -2.14
N GLU A 31 -19.47 30.70 -3.02
CA GLU A 31 -20.46 30.16 -3.95
C GLU A 31 -21.60 29.44 -3.22
N LEU A 32 -21.23 28.65 -2.20
CA LEU A 32 -22.22 27.93 -1.39
C LEU A 32 -23.15 28.91 -0.65
N GLU A 33 -22.61 29.99 -0.14
CA GLU A 33 -23.42 31.05 0.51
C GLU A 33 -24.44 31.68 -0.45
N LYS A 34 -24.07 31.94 -1.70
CA LYS A 34 -24.93 32.50 -2.71
C LYS A 34 -26.11 31.60 -3.06
N ASN A 35 -25.94 30.31 -2.97
CA ASN A 35 -26.92 29.31 -3.37
C ASN A 35 -27.75 28.75 -2.21
N THR A 36 -27.56 29.29 -1.00
CA THR A 36 -28.23 28.79 0.20
C THR A 36 -29.10 29.85 0.80
N TYR A 37 -30.43 29.57 0.94
CA TYR A 37 -31.42 30.49 1.47
C TYR A 37 -31.65 30.34 2.97
N SER A 38 -30.99 29.41 3.65
CA SER A 38 -31.16 29.19 5.07
C SER A 38 -30.09 29.91 5.89
N GLU A 39 -30.36 30.12 7.17
CA GLU A 39 -29.39 30.65 8.12
C GLU A 39 -28.33 29.61 8.38
N SER A 40 -27.33 29.59 7.53
CA SER A 40 -26.20 28.64 7.64
C SER A 40 -24.88 29.41 7.70
N PHE A 41 -23.95 28.89 8.46
CA PHE A 41 -22.59 29.42 8.55
C PHE A 41 -21.65 28.55 7.77
N PHE A 42 -20.78 29.17 6.97
CA PHE A 42 -19.74 28.47 6.24
C PHE A 42 -18.40 28.90 6.80
N THR A 43 -17.61 27.94 7.22
CA THR A 43 -16.27 28.16 7.72
C THR A 43 -15.27 27.30 6.94
N VAL A 44 -14.08 27.88 6.71
CA VAL A 44 -12.98 27.13 6.10
C VAL A 44 -12.12 26.58 7.23
N GLU A 45 -11.98 25.27 7.30
CA GLU A 45 -11.16 24.60 8.31
C GLU A 45 -10.00 23.89 7.64
N GLN A 46 -8.83 24.01 8.24
CA GLN A 46 -7.65 23.27 7.83
C GLN A 46 -7.75 21.86 8.40
N VAL A 47 -7.63 20.87 7.52
CA VAL A 47 -7.61 19.47 7.92
C VAL A 47 -6.21 18.94 7.66
N GLU A 48 -5.59 18.39 8.69
CA GLU A 48 -4.37 17.63 8.48
C GLU A 48 -4.73 16.39 7.71
N GLU A 49 -3.96 16.11 6.65
CA GLU A 49 -4.06 14.82 6.00
C GLU A 49 -3.77 13.78 7.08
N GLU A 50 -4.75 12.91 7.36
CA GLU A 50 -4.48 11.76 8.18
C GLU A 50 -3.37 10.98 7.47
N ASN A 51 -2.19 10.94 8.10
CA ASN A 51 -1.14 10.03 7.70
C ASN A 51 -1.66 8.62 7.93
N LYS A 52 -2.42 8.11 6.97
CA LYS A 52 -2.77 6.70 6.99
C LYS A 52 -1.47 5.93 6.86
N PRO A 53 -1.21 4.99 7.79
CA PRO A 53 -0.02 4.17 7.63
C PRO A 53 -0.08 3.47 6.28
N THR A 54 1.01 3.56 5.54
CA THR A 54 1.18 2.83 4.29
C THR A 54 2.26 1.79 4.48
N TYR A 55 2.19 0.74 3.69
CA TYR A 55 3.10 -0.40 3.78
C TYR A 55 3.91 -0.46 2.49
N LYS A 56 5.19 -0.18 2.62
CA LYS A 56 6.11 -0.17 1.47
C LYS A 56 6.69 -1.56 1.28
N VAL A 57 6.61 -2.05 0.06
CA VAL A 57 7.17 -3.35 -0.33
C VAL A 57 8.44 -3.12 -1.13
N TRP A 58 9.50 -3.76 -0.68
CA TRP A 58 10.82 -3.76 -1.32
C TRP A 58 11.18 -5.17 -1.75
N ILE A 59 11.99 -5.28 -2.78
CA ILE A 59 12.48 -6.57 -3.26
C ILE A 59 14.01 -6.57 -3.20
N ASP A 60 14.56 -7.50 -2.43
CA ASP A 60 15.98 -7.78 -2.41
C ASP A 60 16.25 -8.99 -3.30
N ASP A 61 17.39 -8.99 -3.96
CA ASP A 61 17.82 -10.12 -4.79
C ASP A 61 18.68 -11.05 -3.93
N ASN A 62 18.28 -12.31 -3.80
CA ASN A 62 19.02 -13.30 -3.02
C ASN A 62 20.42 -13.57 -3.58
N PHE A 63 20.60 -13.47 -4.89
CA PHE A 63 21.90 -13.60 -5.53
C PHE A 63 22.88 -12.50 -5.11
N HIS A 64 22.34 -11.30 -4.86
CA HIS A 64 23.09 -10.13 -4.38
C HIS A 64 22.79 -9.86 -2.90
N PHE A 65 22.83 -10.89 -2.07
CA PHE A 65 22.49 -10.81 -0.65
C PHE A 65 23.28 -9.70 0.05
N MET A 66 22.60 -8.89 0.84
CA MET A 66 23.17 -7.74 1.57
C MET A 66 23.61 -6.56 0.68
N ASP A 67 23.40 -6.62 -0.62
CA ASP A 67 23.70 -5.49 -1.53
C ASP A 67 22.47 -4.59 -1.68
N GLU A 68 22.45 -3.50 -0.94
CA GLU A 68 21.33 -2.55 -0.98
C GLU A 68 21.19 -1.84 -2.33
N SER A 69 22.26 -1.80 -3.14
CA SER A 69 22.20 -1.20 -4.49
C SER A 69 21.32 -1.99 -5.46
N GLU A 70 21.11 -3.28 -5.18
CA GLU A 70 20.24 -4.16 -5.97
C GLU A 70 18.80 -4.20 -5.44
N ARG A 71 18.48 -3.43 -4.38
CA ARG A 71 17.15 -3.36 -3.82
C ARG A 71 16.22 -2.54 -4.72
N VAL A 72 15.04 -3.07 -5.00
CA VAL A 72 14.04 -2.44 -5.86
C VAL A 72 12.80 -2.09 -5.04
N PHE A 73 12.32 -0.87 -5.20
CA PHE A 73 11.01 -0.47 -4.64
C PHE A 73 9.90 -1.02 -5.51
N HIS A 74 9.03 -1.86 -4.93
CA HIS A 74 7.95 -2.51 -5.67
C HIS A 74 6.66 -1.68 -5.64
N GLY A 75 6.29 -1.16 -4.47
CA GLY A 75 5.06 -0.40 -4.34
C GLY A 75 4.70 -0.07 -2.90
N GLU A 76 3.65 0.72 -2.75
CA GLU A 76 3.13 1.14 -1.47
C GLU A 76 1.65 0.78 -1.39
N PHE A 77 1.24 0.19 -0.29
CA PHE A 77 -0.11 -0.35 -0.12
C PHE A 77 -0.77 0.22 1.14
N SER A 78 -2.07 0.38 1.09
CA SER A 78 -2.84 1.00 2.18
C SER A 78 -3.25 0.02 3.28
N THR A 79 -3.19 -1.29 3.02
CA THR A 79 -3.53 -2.32 4.00
C THR A 79 -2.44 -3.37 4.12
N PRO A 80 -2.27 -4.00 5.30
CA PRO A 80 -1.32 -5.12 5.46
C PRO A 80 -1.61 -6.27 4.50
N THR A 81 -2.88 -6.60 4.30
CA THR A 81 -3.29 -7.71 3.41
C THR A 81 -2.83 -7.47 1.98
N GLN A 82 -3.02 -6.25 1.45
CA GLN A 82 -2.59 -5.91 0.10
C GLN A 82 -1.07 -6.05 -0.06
N ALA A 83 -0.30 -5.59 0.93
CA ALA A 83 1.16 -5.69 0.90
C ALA A 83 1.62 -7.15 0.94
N ILE A 84 1.02 -7.97 1.79
CA ILE A 84 1.33 -9.40 1.90
C ILE A 84 1.01 -10.13 0.59
N VAL A 85 -0.17 -9.88 0.00
CA VAL A 85 -0.55 -10.49 -1.29
C VAL A 85 0.44 -10.10 -2.39
N ALA A 86 0.89 -8.85 -2.43
CA ALA A 86 1.89 -8.39 -3.39
C ALA A 86 3.20 -9.18 -3.25
N CYS A 87 3.68 -9.38 -2.01
CA CYS A 87 4.86 -10.19 -1.74
C CYS A 87 4.68 -11.65 -2.16
N GLN A 88 3.52 -12.22 -1.84
CA GLN A 88 3.21 -13.60 -2.20
C GLN A 88 3.22 -13.82 -3.72
N LYS A 89 2.68 -12.87 -4.48
CA LYS A 89 2.70 -12.94 -5.95
C LYS A 89 4.11 -12.93 -6.51
N ILE A 90 5.01 -12.16 -5.92
CA ILE A 90 6.42 -12.11 -6.34
C ILE A 90 7.07 -13.47 -6.11
N VAL A 91 6.89 -14.04 -4.92
CA VAL A 91 7.43 -15.36 -4.59
C VAL A 91 6.82 -16.45 -5.46
N ASP A 92 5.50 -16.41 -5.69
CA ASP A 92 4.78 -17.38 -6.53
C ASP A 92 5.36 -17.42 -7.95
N ALA A 93 5.66 -16.27 -8.55
CA ALA A 93 6.27 -16.19 -9.87
C ALA A 93 7.64 -16.85 -9.92
N ASN A 94 8.45 -16.66 -8.88
CA ASN A 94 9.75 -17.33 -8.75
C ASN A 94 9.59 -18.85 -8.61
N ILE A 95 8.67 -19.28 -7.77
CA ILE A 95 8.42 -20.72 -7.51
C ILE A 95 7.91 -21.40 -8.77
N GLU A 96 7.00 -20.78 -9.50
CA GLU A 96 6.48 -21.31 -10.76
C GLU A 96 7.62 -21.59 -11.74
N SER A 97 8.52 -20.64 -11.92
CA SER A 97 9.69 -20.79 -12.79
C SER A 97 10.64 -21.90 -12.31
N ILE A 98 10.87 -21.98 -11.01
CA ILE A 98 11.78 -22.98 -10.42
C ILE A 98 11.19 -24.38 -10.55
N THR A 99 9.91 -24.56 -10.23
CA THR A 99 9.26 -25.88 -10.22
C THR A 99 8.98 -26.44 -11.60
N GLU A 100 9.06 -25.64 -12.64
CA GLU A 100 9.05 -26.11 -14.03
C GLU A 100 10.27 -26.95 -14.35
N GLN A 101 11.40 -26.68 -13.70
CA GLN A 101 12.69 -27.31 -13.98
C GLN A 101 13.16 -28.28 -12.88
N GLU A 102 12.69 -28.09 -11.64
CA GLU A 102 13.12 -28.88 -10.49
C GLU A 102 11.90 -29.47 -9.76
N THR A 103 11.87 -30.79 -9.66
CA THR A 103 10.76 -31.52 -9.03
C THR A 103 11.04 -31.94 -7.58
N ASP A 104 12.30 -31.81 -7.11
CA ASP A 104 12.64 -32.10 -5.73
C ASP A 104 12.39 -30.83 -4.88
N PRO A 105 11.50 -30.92 -3.87
CA PRO A 105 11.19 -29.74 -3.03
C PRO A 105 12.41 -29.11 -2.37
N ASP A 106 13.34 -29.89 -1.86
CA ASP A 106 14.53 -29.38 -1.17
C ASP A 106 15.45 -28.63 -2.12
N LYS A 107 15.64 -29.15 -3.33
CA LYS A 107 16.46 -28.50 -4.36
C LYS A 107 15.79 -27.26 -4.92
N ALA A 108 14.46 -27.29 -5.07
CA ALA A 108 13.68 -26.12 -5.49
C ALA A 108 13.81 -24.99 -4.46
N TYR A 109 13.73 -25.32 -3.18
CA TYR A 109 13.90 -24.34 -2.11
C TYR A 109 15.32 -23.75 -2.10
N GLU A 110 16.35 -24.58 -2.25
CA GLU A 110 17.74 -24.13 -2.35
C GLU A 110 17.92 -23.16 -3.52
N SER A 111 17.30 -23.46 -4.65
CA SER A 111 17.34 -22.60 -5.83
C SER A 111 16.71 -21.24 -5.55
N TYR A 112 15.58 -21.24 -4.84
CA TYR A 112 14.93 -19.98 -4.44
C TYR A 112 15.82 -19.18 -3.48
N VAL A 113 16.41 -19.81 -2.49
CA VAL A 113 17.28 -19.15 -1.50
C VAL A 113 18.51 -18.51 -2.17
N CYS A 114 19.04 -19.15 -3.21
CA CYS A 114 20.25 -18.67 -3.90
C CYS A 114 19.98 -17.62 -4.97
N PHE A 115 18.84 -17.73 -5.68
CA PHE A 115 18.62 -16.95 -6.91
C PHE A 115 17.27 -16.23 -6.95
N GLY A 116 16.37 -16.48 -6.02
CA GLY A 116 15.04 -15.89 -6.02
C GLY A 116 15.01 -14.46 -5.51
N ASP A 117 13.87 -13.84 -5.65
CA ASP A 117 13.60 -12.52 -5.10
C ASP A 117 13.07 -12.63 -3.67
N ASP A 118 13.54 -11.75 -2.80
CA ASP A 118 13.10 -11.68 -1.40
C ASP A 118 12.30 -10.40 -1.16
N PRO A 119 10.97 -10.43 -1.37
CA PRO A 119 10.14 -9.29 -1.04
C PRO A 119 9.95 -9.17 0.46
N TRP A 120 10.00 -7.94 0.95
CA TRP A 120 9.77 -7.64 2.36
C TRP A 120 8.97 -6.36 2.51
N ILE A 121 8.37 -6.15 3.68
CA ILE A 121 7.45 -5.05 3.93
C ILE A 121 7.97 -4.22 5.10
N GLU A 122 8.13 -2.91 4.90
CA GLU A 122 8.42 -2.02 6.01
C GLU A 122 7.25 -2.01 7.01
N GLY A 123 7.55 -2.29 8.26
CA GLY A 123 6.57 -2.25 9.35
C GLY A 123 5.74 -3.50 9.55
N LEU A 124 5.97 -4.56 8.76
CA LEU A 124 5.29 -5.84 8.92
C LEU A 124 6.28 -6.99 8.89
N ASP A 125 5.98 -8.04 9.68
CA ASP A 125 6.72 -9.28 9.64
C ASP A 125 6.16 -10.16 8.53
N PHE A 126 6.90 -10.27 7.44
CA PHE A 126 6.61 -11.21 6.35
C PHE A 126 7.92 -11.89 5.97
N SER A 127 7.91 -13.22 5.97
CA SER A 127 9.08 -14.00 5.55
C SER A 127 8.83 -14.67 4.20
N ALA A 128 9.51 -14.18 3.17
CA ALA A 128 9.43 -14.76 1.83
C ALA A 128 9.99 -16.19 1.83
N PHE A 129 11.02 -16.46 2.61
CA PHE A 129 11.62 -17.80 2.72
C PHE A 129 10.63 -18.83 3.30
N GLU A 130 9.93 -18.47 4.38
CA GLU A 130 8.93 -19.36 4.98
C GLU A 130 7.76 -19.61 4.02
N TYR A 131 7.27 -18.57 3.39
CA TYR A 131 6.20 -18.69 2.41
C TYR A 131 6.64 -19.56 1.23
N ALA A 132 7.84 -19.33 0.69
CA ALA A 132 8.38 -20.10 -0.43
C ALA A 132 8.48 -21.59 -0.10
N LYS A 133 8.95 -21.91 1.10
CA LYS A 133 9.10 -23.31 1.56
C LYS A 133 7.75 -24.04 1.56
N ILE A 134 6.71 -23.38 2.11
CA ILE A 134 5.36 -23.94 2.18
C ILE A 134 4.79 -24.09 0.77
N LYS A 135 4.93 -23.06 -0.06
CA LYS A 135 4.36 -23.03 -1.41
C LYS A 135 5.01 -24.09 -2.31
N ILE A 136 6.30 -24.27 -2.24
CA ILE A 136 7.02 -25.32 -3.01
C ILE A 136 6.48 -26.69 -2.64
N GLN A 137 6.28 -26.95 -1.36
CA GLN A 137 5.71 -28.22 -0.91
C GLN A 137 4.29 -28.44 -1.44
N GLU A 138 3.47 -27.40 -1.43
CA GLU A 138 2.11 -27.47 -1.97
C GLU A 138 2.11 -27.76 -3.48
N VAL A 139 2.96 -27.09 -4.24
CA VAL A 139 3.06 -27.24 -5.70
C VAL A 139 3.57 -28.61 -6.10
N LEU A 140 4.61 -29.14 -5.42
CA LEU A 140 5.27 -30.38 -5.80
C LEU A 140 4.65 -31.63 -5.16
N LYS A 141 3.94 -31.49 -4.07
CA LYS A 141 3.26 -32.61 -3.40
C LYS A 141 1.75 -32.66 -3.71
N GLY A 142 1.21 -31.55 -4.20
CA GLY A 142 -0.18 -31.45 -4.56
C GLY A 142 -0.45 -32.05 -5.91
#